data_cad124ffa26902249fd610df5b139c88
#
_entry.id   cad124ffa26902249fd610df5b139c88
#
_cell.length_a   1.000
_cell.length_b   1.000
_cell.length_c   1.000
_cell.angle_alpha   90.00
_cell.angle_beta   90.00
_cell.angle_gamma   90.00
#
_symmetry.space_group_name_H-M   'P 1'
#
loop_
_entity.id
_entity.type
_entity.pdbx_description
1 polymer ?
#
loop_
_entity_poly.entity_id
_entity_poly.type
_entity_poly.pdbx_seq_one_letter_code
_entity_poly.pdbx_strand_id
1 'polypeptide(L)'
;MSSEIKVNSIQDKTGTRVLASDSGSAWTIGSGVTGLNYKLLASASGDSDPLECTSIGSHTHLVISFKIYGDGNAPYMHFGTSGGYLADASIGWLAYENVTAKTITSGTDHGFHLTGNVNLPADNFLVGNIHVFDSGVSRPKHINWNAFGNAGGTYALYQGGGFTYASQNAFTQVKIVHTDSHSSLSDAYMYVYGIG
;
A
#
# COMPACT_ATOMS: atom_id res chain seq x y z
N MET A 1 48.62 -11.51 -4.76
CA MET A 1 47.87 -10.90 -5.90
C MET A 1 46.43 -11.38 -5.76
N SER A 2 45.49 -10.47 -5.56
CA SER A 2 44.06 -10.82 -5.62
C SER A 2 43.62 -10.73 -7.07
N SER A 3 43.01 -11.77 -7.62
CA SER A 3 42.40 -11.75 -8.93
C SER A 3 40.94 -11.24 -8.80
N GLU A 4 40.66 -10.18 -9.51
CA GLU A 4 39.32 -9.60 -9.56
C GLU A 4 38.66 -10.01 -10.88
N ILE A 5 37.42 -10.57 -10.81
CA ILE A 5 36.63 -10.85 -11.97
C ILE A 5 35.65 -9.68 -12.16
N LYS A 6 35.79 -8.93 -13.23
CA LYS A 6 34.90 -7.84 -13.60
C LYS A 6 33.81 -8.35 -14.53
N VAL A 7 32.57 -8.28 -14.09
CA VAL A 7 31.40 -8.70 -14.85
C VAL A 7 30.48 -7.50 -15.04
N ASN A 8 30.20 -7.14 -16.28
CA ASN A 8 29.28 -6.03 -16.57
C ASN A 8 27.81 -6.47 -16.64
N SER A 9 27.56 -7.74 -16.86
CA SER A 9 26.22 -8.31 -16.85
C SER A 9 26.27 -9.82 -16.63
N ILE A 10 25.22 -10.34 -16.00
CA ILE A 10 24.94 -11.77 -15.94
C ILE A 10 23.73 -12.01 -16.86
N GLN A 11 23.83 -12.98 -17.76
CA GLN A 11 22.78 -13.35 -18.70
C GLN A 11 22.35 -14.79 -18.47
N ASP A 12 21.09 -15.10 -18.80
CA ASP A 12 20.62 -16.47 -18.87
C ASP A 12 21.16 -17.15 -20.14
N LYS A 13 20.85 -18.43 -20.33
CA LYS A 13 21.26 -19.23 -21.50
C LYS A 13 20.69 -18.70 -22.84
N THR A 14 19.70 -17.81 -22.81
CA THR A 14 19.11 -17.19 -24.02
C THR A 14 19.69 -15.82 -24.33
N GLY A 15 20.63 -15.34 -23.52
CA GLY A 15 21.25 -14.04 -23.65
C GLY A 15 20.46 -12.90 -23.02
N THR A 16 19.38 -13.21 -22.30
CA THR A 16 18.60 -12.21 -21.56
C THR A 16 19.40 -11.75 -20.35
N ARG A 17 19.56 -10.46 -20.18
CA ARG A 17 20.23 -9.89 -19.00
C ARG A 17 19.41 -10.15 -17.75
N VAL A 18 20.03 -10.84 -16.79
CA VAL A 18 19.45 -11.08 -15.46
C VAL A 18 19.87 -9.99 -14.48
N LEU A 19 21.15 -9.62 -14.55
CA LEU A 19 21.71 -8.53 -13.76
C LEU A 19 22.58 -7.66 -14.68
N ALA A 20 22.47 -6.36 -14.57
CA ALA A 20 23.31 -5.42 -15.30
C ALA A 20 23.75 -4.27 -14.38
N SER A 21 24.99 -3.83 -14.53
CA SER A 21 25.47 -2.61 -13.93
C SER A 21 25.59 -1.53 -14.98
N ASP A 22 24.81 -0.48 -14.82
CA ASP A 22 24.97 0.73 -15.63
C ASP A 22 25.91 1.68 -14.87
N SER A 23 27.07 1.95 -15.47
CA SER A 23 28.05 2.93 -14.98
C SER A 23 28.61 2.72 -13.56
N GLY A 24 28.70 1.50 -13.09
CA GLY A 24 29.62 1.16 -11.98
C GLY A 24 29.12 1.34 -10.56
N SER A 25 27.87 1.75 -10.31
CA SER A 25 27.42 2.01 -8.94
C SER A 25 26.17 1.24 -8.48
N ALA A 26 25.41 0.68 -9.37
CA ALA A 26 24.22 -0.08 -9.01
C ALA A 26 24.02 -1.27 -9.95
N TRP A 27 23.59 -2.39 -9.38
CA TRP A 27 23.14 -3.54 -10.14
C TRP A 27 21.61 -3.44 -10.32
N THR A 28 21.15 -3.49 -11.55
CA THR A 28 19.73 -3.55 -11.88
C THR A 28 19.34 -4.96 -12.26
N ILE A 29 18.21 -5.43 -11.75
CA ILE A 29 17.63 -6.70 -12.17
C ILE A 29 17.02 -6.50 -13.55
N GLY A 30 17.45 -7.30 -14.53
CA GLY A 30 16.95 -7.23 -15.88
C GLY A 30 15.48 -7.62 -15.98
N SER A 31 14.79 -7.10 -16.99
CA SER A 31 13.37 -7.37 -17.25
C SER A 31 13.02 -8.85 -17.52
N GLY A 32 14.01 -9.69 -17.73
CA GLY A 32 13.85 -11.14 -17.91
C GLY A 32 13.79 -11.96 -16.62
N VAL A 33 13.98 -11.34 -15.46
CA VAL A 33 13.79 -12.04 -14.18
C VAL A 33 12.32 -12.08 -13.85
N THR A 34 11.66 -13.15 -14.24
CA THR A 34 10.27 -13.43 -13.88
C THR A 34 10.25 -14.09 -12.49
N GLY A 35 9.50 -13.53 -11.57
CA GLY A 35 9.28 -14.13 -10.23
C GLY A 35 9.60 -13.24 -9.03
N LEU A 36 10.29 -12.12 -9.21
CA LEU A 36 10.56 -11.14 -8.14
C LEU A 36 10.19 -9.70 -8.57
N ASN A 37 9.09 -9.57 -9.31
CA ASN A 37 8.70 -8.29 -9.91
C ASN A 37 7.98 -7.35 -8.92
N TYR A 38 8.54 -7.16 -7.74
CA TYR A 38 8.18 -6.02 -6.91
C TYR A 38 8.85 -4.77 -7.48
N LYS A 39 8.10 -3.99 -8.21
CA LYS A 39 8.56 -2.71 -8.72
C LYS A 39 8.01 -1.60 -7.84
N LEU A 40 8.86 -0.76 -7.28
CA LEU A 40 8.42 0.47 -6.65
C LEU A 40 7.76 1.37 -7.71
N LEU A 41 6.50 1.72 -7.50
CA LEU A 41 5.68 2.51 -8.42
C LEU A 41 5.60 3.96 -7.96
N ALA A 42 5.39 4.16 -6.66
CA ALA A 42 5.24 5.47 -6.07
C ALA A 42 5.63 5.42 -4.59
N SER A 43 5.96 6.57 -4.05
CA SER A 43 6.15 6.76 -2.61
C SER A 43 5.67 8.14 -2.21
N ALA A 44 5.20 8.24 -0.97
CA ALA A 44 4.85 9.50 -0.33
C ALA A 44 5.43 9.50 1.08
N SER A 45 5.84 10.66 1.56
CA SER A 45 6.34 10.86 2.92
C SER A 45 6.14 12.29 3.36
N GLY A 46 6.09 12.50 4.66
CA GLY A 46 5.96 13.82 5.27
C GLY A 46 4.83 13.89 6.27
N ASP A 47 4.47 15.09 6.64
CA ASP A 47 3.48 15.41 7.65
C ASP A 47 2.14 15.86 7.04
N SER A 48 1.91 15.55 5.77
CA SER A 48 0.68 15.98 5.09
C SER A 48 -0.46 14.98 5.30
N ASP A 49 -1.65 15.48 5.49
CA ASP A 49 -2.90 14.74 5.37
C ASP A 49 -3.68 15.30 4.15
N PRO A 50 -3.97 14.49 3.14
CA PRO A 50 -3.66 13.06 3.01
C PRO A 50 -2.20 12.76 2.64
N LEU A 51 -1.73 11.57 3.04
CA LEU A 51 -0.52 10.96 2.49
C LEU A 51 -0.90 10.24 1.20
N GLU A 52 -0.51 10.76 0.05
CA GLU A 52 -1.07 10.38 -1.24
C GLU A 52 -0.01 9.94 -2.26
N CYS A 53 -0.29 8.85 -2.96
CA CYS A 53 0.42 8.41 -4.15
C CYS A 53 -0.51 8.42 -5.36
N THR A 54 -0.12 9.13 -6.40
CA THR A 54 -0.83 9.19 -7.68
C THR A 54 0.00 8.54 -8.79
N SER A 55 -0.63 8.29 -9.93
CA SER A 55 0.04 7.75 -11.12
C SER A 55 0.72 6.38 -10.90
N ILE A 56 0.09 5.53 -10.10
CA ILE A 56 0.63 4.20 -9.74
C ILE A 56 0.78 3.28 -10.98
N GLY A 57 0.00 3.53 -12.03
CA GLY A 57 -0.04 2.66 -13.19
C GLY A 57 -0.92 1.42 -12.98
N SER A 58 -0.99 0.58 -14.02
CA SER A 58 -1.82 -0.63 -14.00
C SER A 58 -0.95 -1.85 -13.68
N HIS A 59 -1.25 -2.52 -12.59
CA HIS A 59 -0.58 -3.75 -12.13
C HIS A 59 -1.60 -4.75 -11.63
N THR A 60 -1.33 -6.04 -11.79
CA THR A 60 -2.27 -7.08 -11.36
C THR A 60 -2.41 -7.16 -9.85
N HIS A 61 -1.35 -6.83 -9.14
CA HIS A 61 -1.34 -6.83 -7.68
C HIS A 61 -0.53 -5.62 -7.17
N LEU A 62 -1.07 -4.94 -6.16
CA LEU A 62 -0.33 -3.91 -5.43
C LEU A 62 -0.02 -4.39 -4.02
N VAL A 63 1.17 -4.02 -3.57
CA VAL A 63 1.57 -4.14 -2.16
C VAL A 63 1.92 -2.74 -1.68
N ILE A 64 1.27 -2.32 -0.62
CA ILE A 64 1.45 -0.99 -0.05
C ILE A 64 1.99 -1.16 1.36
N SER A 65 3.20 -0.69 1.60
CA SER A 65 3.81 -0.64 2.92
C SER A 65 3.71 0.77 3.47
N PHE A 66 3.30 0.91 4.72
CA PHE A 66 3.11 2.22 5.32
C PHE A 66 3.55 2.25 6.78
N LYS A 67 3.90 3.44 7.24
CA LYS A 67 4.01 3.82 8.64
C LYS A 67 3.41 5.22 8.77
N ILE A 68 2.57 5.40 9.75
CA ILE A 68 1.95 6.68 10.08
C ILE A 68 1.99 6.89 11.59
N TYR A 69 2.01 8.14 12.00
CA TYR A 69 1.73 8.54 13.37
C TYR A 69 0.36 9.20 13.41
N GLY A 70 -0.35 8.99 14.50
CA GLY A 70 -1.69 9.52 14.69
C GLY A 70 -1.71 10.92 15.28
N ASP A 71 -2.89 11.47 15.28
CA ASP A 71 -3.22 12.75 15.88
C ASP A 71 -4.53 12.76 16.65
N GLY A 72 -5.08 11.58 16.90
CA GLY A 72 -6.32 11.39 17.63
C GLY A 72 -7.48 10.84 16.82
N ASN A 73 -7.31 10.62 15.51
CA ASN A 73 -8.37 10.12 14.64
C ASN A 73 -8.05 8.74 14.06
N ALA A 74 -9.08 8.03 13.56
CA ALA A 74 -8.90 6.75 12.91
C ALA A 74 -8.35 6.94 11.49
N PRO A 75 -7.31 6.19 11.09
CA PRO A 75 -6.77 6.25 9.75
C PRO A 75 -7.54 5.38 8.76
N TYR A 76 -7.74 5.92 7.56
CA TYR A 76 -8.42 5.28 6.45
C TYR A 76 -7.50 5.15 5.23
N MET A 77 -7.66 4.06 4.49
CA MET A 77 -7.08 3.88 3.18
C MET A 77 -8.15 4.06 2.11
N HIS A 78 -7.87 4.94 1.16
CA HIS A 78 -8.70 5.14 -0.02
C HIS A 78 -7.98 4.69 -1.27
N PHE A 79 -8.72 4.10 -2.19
CA PHE A 79 -8.26 3.76 -3.53
C PHE A 79 -9.02 4.58 -4.57
N GLY A 80 -8.34 4.92 -5.64
CA GLY A 80 -8.92 5.67 -6.73
C GLY A 80 -8.50 5.16 -8.09
N THR A 81 -9.31 5.50 -9.07
CA THR A 81 -9.08 5.28 -10.49
C THR A 81 -8.73 6.61 -11.17
N SER A 82 -8.54 6.61 -12.48
CA SER A 82 -8.38 7.85 -13.25
C SER A 82 -9.58 8.83 -13.15
N GLY A 83 -10.72 8.33 -12.68
CA GLY A 83 -11.91 9.15 -12.45
C GLY A 83 -12.02 9.76 -11.04
N GLY A 84 -11.05 9.49 -10.17
CA GLY A 84 -11.03 9.96 -8.78
C GLY A 84 -11.09 8.82 -7.76
N TYR A 85 -11.17 9.17 -6.49
CA TYR A 85 -11.30 8.22 -5.39
C TYR A 85 -12.67 7.56 -5.40
N LEU A 86 -12.72 6.27 -4.99
CA LEU A 86 -13.95 5.52 -4.90
C LEU A 86 -14.87 6.14 -3.85
N ALA A 87 -16.16 6.20 -4.17
CA ALA A 87 -17.18 6.54 -3.19
C ALA A 87 -17.38 5.41 -2.19
N ASP A 88 -17.76 5.74 -0.98
CA ASP A 88 -17.93 4.81 0.15
C ASP A 88 -18.92 3.68 -0.16
N ALA A 89 -20.01 3.98 -0.87
CA ALA A 89 -21.00 3.00 -1.31
C ALA A 89 -20.43 1.90 -2.24
N SER A 90 -19.20 2.06 -2.71
CA SER A 90 -18.55 1.12 -3.63
C SER A 90 -17.71 0.06 -2.92
N ILE A 91 -17.58 0.13 -1.60
CA ILE A 91 -16.67 -0.73 -0.82
C ILE A 91 -17.41 -1.46 0.29
N GLY A 92 -16.91 -2.65 0.62
CA GLY A 92 -17.28 -3.39 1.83
C GLY A 92 -16.01 -3.88 2.51
N TRP A 93 -15.99 -3.85 3.85
CA TRP A 93 -14.81 -4.26 4.59
C TRP A 93 -15.16 -4.82 5.98
N LEU A 94 -14.23 -5.60 6.53
CA LEU A 94 -14.25 -6.13 7.88
C LEU A 94 -12.87 -5.98 8.49
N ALA A 95 -12.80 -5.43 9.68
CA ALA A 95 -11.56 -5.30 10.42
C ALA A 95 -11.62 -6.02 11.77
N TYR A 96 -10.46 -6.40 12.26
CA TYR A 96 -10.24 -7.03 13.54
C TYR A 96 -9.13 -6.29 14.30
N GLU A 97 -9.33 -6.17 15.60
CA GLU A 97 -8.28 -5.82 16.55
C GLU A 97 -7.95 -7.08 17.34
N ASN A 98 -6.72 -7.53 17.24
CA ASN A 98 -6.32 -8.85 17.74
C ASN A 98 -7.21 -9.96 17.15
N VAL A 99 -8.16 -10.48 17.93
CA VAL A 99 -9.12 -11.50 17.51
C VAL A 99 -10.58 -11.02 17.59
N THR A 100 -10.80 -9.76 17.92
CA THR A 100 -12.14 -9.21 18.07
C THR A 100 -12.55 -8.45 16.82
N ALA A 101 -13.67 -8.86 16.21
CA ALA A 101 -14.24 -8.13 15.09
C ALA A 101 -14.64 -6.72 15.51
N LYS A 102 -14.17 -5.71 14.78
CA LYS A 102 -14.43 -4.31 15.11
C LYS A 102 -15.59 -3.74 14.33
N THR A 103 -15.68 -3.96 13.05
CA THR A 103 -16.80 -3.39 12.29
C THR A 103 -16.95 -4.06 10.94
N ILE A 104 -18.17 -4.18 10.51
CA ILE A 104 -18.53 -4.46 9.12
C ILE A 104 -19.29 -3.24 8.67
N THR A 105 -18.81 -2.54 7.67
CA THR A 105 -19.52 -1.40 7.14
C THR A 105 -19.67 -1.49 5.63
N SER A 106 -20.84 -1.21 5.18
CA SER A 106 -21.15 -0.91 3.80
C SER A 106 -21.62 0.54 3.72
N GLY A 107 -20.90 1.36 3.00
CA GLY A 107 -21.53 2.48 2.34
C GLY A 107 -21.68 3.80 3.06
N THR A 108 -20.96 4.10 4.15
CA THR A 108 -21.00 5.44 4.76
C THR A 108 -19.65 5.99 5.23
N ASP A 109 -18.60 5.18 5.18
CA ASP A 109 -17.28 5.59 5.66
C ASP A 109 -16.32 5.88 4.52
N HIS A 110 -15.38 6.76 4.76
CA HIS A 110 -14.49 7.35 3.78
C HIS A 110 -13.35 6.43 3.29
N GLY A 111 -13.53 5.11 3.29
CA GLY A 111 -12.53 4.15 2.85
C GLY A 111 -12.43 2.92 3.75
N PHE A 112 -11.30 2.22 3.66
CA PHE A 112 -11.02 1.04 4.49
C PHE A 112 -10.37 1.49 5.81
N HIS A 113 -11.03 1.24 6.93
CA HIS A 113 -10.47 1.54 8.26
C HIS A 113 -9.29 0.63 8.57
N LEU A 114 -8.11 1.19 8.73
CA LEU A 114 -6.90 0.43 9.05
C LEU A 114 -6.87 -0.09 10.49
N THR A 115 -7.60 0.56 11.39
CA THR A 115 -7.71 0.21 12.82
C THR A 115 -9.09 -0.26 13.24
N GLY A 116 -10.01 -0.50 12.30
CA GLY A 116 -11.39 -0.88 12.62
C GLY A 116 -12.18 0.21 13.35
N ASN A 117 -12.01 1.46 12.96
CA ASN A 117 -12.61 2.66 13.58
C ASN A 117 -12.11 2.95 15.02
N VAL A 118 -10.90 2.52 15.34
CA VAL A 118 -10.23 2.91 16.59
C VAL A 118 -9.29 4.07 16.31
N ASN A 119 -9.40 5.13 17.08
CA ASN A 119 -8.55 6.30 16.93
C ASN A 119 -7.09 5.96 17.20
N LEU A 120 -6.20 6.51 16.38
CA LEU A 120 -4.76 6.46 16.59
C LEU A 120 -4.36 7.72 17.35
N PRO A 121 -4.08 7.61 18.68
CA PRO A 121 -3.76 8.77 19.49
C PRO A 121 -2.51 9.49 18.97
N ALA A 122 -2.37 10.76 19.31
CA ALA A 122 -1.18 11.55 19.00
C ALA A 122 0.09 10.83 19.47
N ASP A 123 1.15 10.94 18.69
CA ASP A 123 2.46 10.32 18.94
C ASP A 123 2.48 8.78 18.92
N ASN A 124 1.34 8.13 18.68
CA ASN A 124 1.30 6.70 18.49
C ASN A 124 1.40 6.33 17.01
N PHE A 125 2.01 5.18 16.73
CA PHE A 125 2.27 4.74 15.37
C PHE A 125 1.37 3.58 14.93
N LEU A 126 1.19 3.49 13.64
CA LEU A 126 0.64 2.32 12.94
C LEU A 126 1.55 2.00 11.76
N VAL A 127 2.04 0.77 11.70
CA VAL A 127 2.86 0.26 10.61
C VAL A 127 2.23 -1.00 10.04
N GLY A 128 2.21 -1.12 8.71
CA GLY A 128 1.55 -2.28 8.12
C GLY A 128 1.75 -2.42 6.62
N ASN A 129 1.06 -3.43 6.10
CA ASN A 129 1.02 -3.74 4.69
C ASN A 129 -0.42 -3.97 4.23
N ILE A 130 -0.68 -3.56 2.99
CA ILE A 130 -1.96 -3.75 2.31
C ILE A 130 -1.68 -4.44 0.99
N HIS A 131 -2.46 -5.46 0.70
CA HIS A 131 -2.44 -6.21 -0.55
C HIS A 131 -3.72 -5.93 -1.32
N VAL A 132 -3.59 -5.55 -2.59
CA VAL A 132 -4.72 -5.32 -3.50
C VAL A 132 -4.58 -6.26 -4.68
N PHE A 133 -5.50 -7.18 -4.80
CA PHE A 133 -5.55 -8.15 -5.90
C PHE A 133 -6.41 -7.62 -7.03
N ASP A 134 -6.07 -7.99 -8.26
CA ASP A 134 -6.76 -7.55 -9.48
C ASP A 134 -6.78 -6.03 -9.68
N SER A 135 -5.81 -5.32 -9.12
CA SER A 135 -5.77 -3.85 -9.11
C SER A 135 -5.73 -3.23 -10.50
N GLY A 136 -5.15 -3.91 -11.48
CA GLY A 136 -4.95 -3.42 -12.85
C GLY A 136 -6.04 -3.76 -13.84
N VAL A 137 -7.07 -4.52 -13.47
CA VAL A 137 -8.10 -5.01 -14.38
C VAL A 137 -9.48 -4.51 -14.00
N SER A 138 -10.41 -4.45 -14.98
CA SER A 138 -11.78 -3.99 -14.73
C SER A 138 -12.63 -5.13 -14.16
N ARG A 139 -12.56 -5.32 -12.85
CA ARG A 139 -13.36 -6.26 -12.04
C ARG A 139 -13.43 -5.81 -10.59
N PRO A 140 -14.24 -6.45 -9.73
CA PRO A 140 -14.18 -6.21 -8.30
C PRO A 140 -12.78 -6.47 -7.76
N LYS A 141 -12.32 -5.61 -6.85
CA LYS A 141 -11.00 -5.71 -6.22
C LYS A 141 -11.14 -6.41 -4.88
N HIS A 142 -10.16 -7.22 -4.55
CA HIS A 142 -10.01 -7.81 -3.23
C HIS A 142 -8.83 -7.17 -2.53
N ILE A 143 -9.04 -6.79 -1.27
CA ILE A 143 -8.07 -6.05 -0.48
C ILE A 143 -7.93 -6.76 0.85
N ASN A 144 -6.71 -6.95 1.31
CA ASN A 144 -6.44 -7.34 2.69
C ASN A 144 -5.31 -6.50 3.27
N TRP A 145 -5.30 -6.34 4.58
CA TRP A 145 -4.26 -5.63 5.28
C TRP A 145 -3.96 -6.23 6.64
N ASN A 146 -2.76 -5.97 7.10
CA ASN A 146 -2.35 -6.16 8.47
C ASN A 146 -1.54 -4.94 8.91
N ALA A 147 -1.71 -4.55 10.16
CA ALA A 147 -0.98 -3.46 10.76
C ALA A 147 -0.75 -3.74 12.24
N PHE A 148 0.33 -3.20 12.75
CA PHE A 148 0.68 -3.24 14.17
C PHE A 148 0.89 -1.82 14.66
N GLY A 149 0.35 -1.52 15.83
CA GLY A 149 0.49 -0.19 16.39
C GLY A 149 -0.21 -0.03 17.72
N ASN A 150 -0.30 1.21 18.14
CA ASN A 150 -0.96 1.58 19.39
C ASN A 150 -2.14 2.52 19.08
N ALA A 151 -3.26 1.96 18.66
CA ALA A 151 -4.51 2.71 18.59
C ALA A 151 -5.34 2.46 19.87
N GLY A 152 -6.10 3.45 20.27
CA GLY A 152 -6.87 3.37 21.53
C GLY A 152 -6.04 3.24 22.80
N GLY A 153 -4.73 3.53 22.76
CA GLY A 153 -3.83 3.47 23.90
C GLY A 153 -3.28 2.08 24.23
N THR A 154 -3.51 1.09 23.38
CA THR A 154 -3.04 -0.29 23.58
C THR A 154 -2.35 -0.79 22.31
N TYR A 155 -1.24 -1.50 22.46
CA TYR A 155 -0.59 -2.19 21.34
C TYR A 155 -1.46 -3.34 20.86
N ALA A 156 -1.75 -3.34 19.59
CA ALA A 156 -2.60 -4.34 18.97
C ALA A 156 -2.16 -4.67 17.55
N LEU A 157 -2.54 -5.87 17.11
CA LEU A 157 -2.52 -6.27 15.72
C LEU A 157 -3.89 -5.94 15.12
N TYR A 158 -3.90 -5.11 14.11
CA TYR A 158 -5.06 -4.78 13.30
C TYR A 158 -4.97 -5.52 11.98
N GLN A 159 -6.03 -6.16 11.58
CA GLN A 159 -6.08 -6.86 10.31
C GLN A 159 -7.47 -6.78 9.73
N GLY A 160 -7.55 -6.84 8.44
CA GLY A 160 -8.84 -6.76 7.77
C GLY A 160 -8.80 -7.18 6.33
N GLY A 161 -9.98 -7.26 5.76
CA GLY A 161 -10.20 -7.52 4.35
C GLY A 161 -11.39 -6.74 3.84
N GLY A 162 -11.37 -6.45 2.56
CA GLY A 162 -12.44 -5.75 1.91
C GLY A 162 -12.49 -6.05 0.43
N PHE A 163 -13.51 -5.52 -0.21
CA PHE A 163 -13.74 -5.66 -1.64
C PHE A 163 -14.51 -4.46 -2.18
N THR A 164 -14.45 -4.26 -3.49
CA THR A 164 -15.37 -3.34 -4.16
C THR A 164 -16.61 -4.09 -4.62
N TYR A 165 -17.81 -3.55 -4.40
CA TYR A 165 -19.05 -4.21 -4.78
C TYR A 165 -19.24 -4.35 -6.29
N ALA A 166 -18.70 -3.41 -7.06
CA ALA A 166 -18.78 -3.41 -8.52
C ALA A 166 -17.39 -3.50 -9.14
N SER A 167 -17.36 -3.85 -10.42
CA SER A 167 -16.14 -3.76 -11.21
C SER A 167 -15.64 -2.32 -11.24
N GLN A 168 -14.38 -2.15 -10.89
CA GLN A 168 -13.69 -0.87 -10.91
C GLN A 168 -12.60 -0.91 -11.97
N ASN A 169 -12.32 0.22 -12.60
CA ASN A 169 -11.15 0.38 -13.44
C ASN A 169 -9.86 0.14 -12.62
N ALA A 170 -8.72 0.09 -13.30
CA ALA A 170 -7.43 -0.04 -12.64
C ALA A 170 -7.25 1.05 -11.58
N PHE A 171 -6.74 0.66 -10.41
CA PHE A 171 -6.36 1.62 -9.39
C PHE A 171 -5.10 2.35 -9.82
N THR A 172 -5.17 3.66 -9.88
CA THR A 172 -4.09 4.56 -10.29
C THR A 172 -3.64 5.50 -9.19
N GLN A 173 -4.34 5.48 -8.07
CA GLN A 173 -4.05 6.34 -6.93
C GLN A 173 -4.49 5.70 -5.62
N VAL A 174 -3.80 6.05 -4.55
CA VAL A 174 -4.06 5.59 -3.20
C VAL A 174 -3.68 6.67 -2.21
N LYS A 175 -4.44 6.80 -1.14
CA LYS A 175 -4.09 7.71 -0.04
C LYS A 175 -4.44 7.11 1.32
N ILE A 176 -3.69 7.51 2.34
CA ILE A 176 -4.06 7.38 3.74
C ILE A 176 -4.50 8.76 4.24
N VAL A 177 -5.59 8.81 4.95
CA VAL A 177 -6.18 10.02 5.49
C VAL A 177 -6.79 9.74 6.85
N HIS A 178 -6.84 10.73 7.74
CA HIS A 178 -7.67 10.70 8.93
C HIS A 178 -9.10 11.15 8.63
N THR A 179 -10.04 10.83 9.52
CA THR A 179 -11.46 11.16 9.34
C THR A 179 -11.74 12.64 9.29
N ASP A 180 -10.92 13.44 9.96
CA ASP A 180 -11.10 14.90 10.01
C ASP A 180 -10.00 15.61 9.22
N SER A 181 -10.40 16.54 8.38
CA SER A 181 -9.53 17.30 7.47
C SER A 181 -8.52 18.25 8.14
N HIS A 182 -8.32 18.13 9.43
CA HIS A 182 -7.46 19.00 10.22
C HIS A 182 -6.28 18.29 10.90
N SER A 183 -6.14 17.03 10.62
CA SER A 183 -5.15 16.17 11.26
C SER A 183 -3.92 16.02 10.37
N SER A 184 -2.74 16.06 10.93
CA SER A 184 -1.50 15.78 10.22
C SER A 184 -1.03 14.35 10.50
N LEU A 185 -0.67 13.62 9.46
CA LEU A 185 0.04 12.35 9.57
C LEU A 185 1.52 12.68 9.78
N SER A 186 2.00 12.76 11.03
CA SER A 186 3.41 13.08 11.29
C SER A 186 4.32 11.90 10.94
N ASP A 187 5.55 12.19 10.51
CA ASP A 187 6.59 11.21 10.17
C ASP A 187 6.07 10.03 9.30
N ALA A 188 5.07 10.30 8.46
CA ALA A 188 4.42 9.28 7.68
C ALA A 188 5.21 8.91 6.44
N TYR A 189 5.13 7.65 6.05
CA TYR A 189 5.57 7.20 4.72
C TYR A 189 4.67 6.11 4.18
N MET A 190 4.58 6.07 2.88
CA MET A 190 3.89 5.05 2.12
C MET A 190 4.70 4.69 0.87
N TYR A 191 4.92 3.41 0.65
CA TYR A 191 5.54 2.85 -0.54
C TYR A 191 4.57 1.94 -1.25
N VAL A 192 4.38 2.15 -2.53
CA VAL A 192 3.48 1.36 -3.37
C VAL A 192 4.31 0.55 -4.36
N TYR A 193 4.17 -0.75 -4.29
CA TYR A 193 4.83 -1.70 -5.18
C TYR A 193 3.81 -2.40 -6.06
N GLY A 194 4.17 -2.62 -7.31
CA GLY A 194 3.39 -3.41 -8.26
C GLY A 194 4.02 -4.77 -8.53
N ILE A 195 3.17 -5.76 -8.74
CA ILE A 195 3.54 -7.10 -9.19
C ILE A 195 2.76 -7.40 -10.47
N GLY A 196 3.43 -7.95 -11.47
CA GLY A 196 2.81 -8.36 -12.74
C GLY A 196 3.19 -7.53 -13.93
#